data_a39d72f16f3278bbba24b2617926d123
#
_entry.id   a39d72f16f3278bbba24b2617926d123
#
_cell.length_a   1.000
_cell.length_b   1.000
_cell.length_c   1.000
_cell.angle_alpha   90.00
_cell.angle_beta   90.00
_cell.angle_gamma   90.00
#
_symmetry.space_group_name_H-M   'P 1'
#
loop_
_entity.id
_entity.type
_entity.pdbx_description
1 polymer ?
#
loop_
_entity_poly.entity_id
_entity_poly.type
_entity_poly.pdbx_seq_one_letter_code
_entity_poly.pdbx_strand_id
1 'polypeptide(L)'
;MDLAYVDESGSSGFSGSLTYSLGCVVVPARTWPDVLDDLIDFRRFLRASFGIPVRSELKANYLVRNGGPLRALPRPLSEAARFAIYRAHMRLLPKLDLRVFAVVVRKAEMRASGIAQDPRDLAWTGLLNRIERMSTKSSTPVMLLHDEGESRAIRILARRARRAGTAGSMYGSGFLKRPARLLVEDPVPLRSDQSYFVQLADLVAYAAYRRLYPPPSRVATPVVPESMWEEAGAALFDKVNMYSGGPTGLVTAP
;
A
#
# COMPACT_ATOMS: atom_id res chain seq x y z
N MET A 1 -4.32 19.21 5.31
CA MET A 1 -4.80 17.83 5.52
C MET A 1 -4.22 16.94 4.46
N ASP A 2 -3.84 15.72 4.83
CA ASP A 2 -3.41 14.68 3.88
C ASP A 2 -4.50 13.61 3.76
N LEU A 3 -4.61 13.00 2.58
CA LEU A 3 -5.49 11.87 2.29
C LEU A 3 -4.61 10.61 2.17
N ALA A 4 -4.83 9.63 3.05
CA ALA A 4 -4.07 8.37 3.07
C ALA A 4 -4.95 7.25 2.50
N TYR A 5 -4.63 6.78 1.30
CA TYR A 5 -5.30 5.67 0.62
C TYR A 5 -4.59 4.37 0.93
N VAL A 6 -5.34 3.35 1.33
CA VAL A 6 -4.79 2.07 1.77
C VAL A 6 -5.52 0.92 1.09
N ASP A 7 -4.75 -0.06 0.63
CA ASP A 7 -5.26 -1.35 0.16
C ASP A 7 -4.36 -2.48 0.66
N GLU A 8 -4.89 -3.69 0.71
CA GLU A 8 -4.17 -4.86 1.19
C GLU A 8 -3.74 -5.79 0.06
N SER A 9 -2.71 -6.56 0.35
CA SER A 9 -2.29 -7.73 -0.44
C SER A 9 -2.06 -8.92 0.48
N GLY A 10 -2.72 -10.00 0.19
CA GLY A 10 -2.71 -11.22 1.00
C GLY A 10 -4.02 -11.41 1.75
N SER A 11 -4.17 -12.57 2.40
CA SER A 11 -5.36 -12.90 3.19
C SER A 11 -5.20 -12.49 4.65
N SER A 12 -6.28 -12.07 5.31
CA SER A 12 -6.33 -11.93 6.76
C SER A 12 -6.17 -13.32 7.43
N GLY A 13 -5.81 -13.35 8.69
CA GLY A 13 -5.52 -14.58 9.41
C GLY A 13 -4.23 -15.28 8.96
N PHE A 14 -3.98 -16.48 9.48
CA PHE A 14 -2.72 -17.21 9.25
C PHE A 14 -2.70 -18.13 8.04
N SER A 15 -3.84 -18.41 7.41
CA SER A 15 -3.97 -19.25 6.22
C SER A 15 -3.86 -18.45 4.92
N GLY A 16 -3.68 -19.15 3.79
CA GLY A 16 -3.70 -18.59 2.45
C GLY A 16 -2.35 -18.00 2.02
N SER A 17 -2.12 -16.70 2.21
CA SER A 17 -0.88 -16.03 1.78
C SER A 17 0.24 -16.10 2.82
N LEU A 18 1.50 -15.90 2.38
CA LEU A 18 2.68 -15.85 3.25
C LEU A 18 2.71 -14.59 4.13
N THR A 19 2.12 -13.52 3.66
CA THR A 19 2.10 -12.21 4.31
C THR A 19 0.69 -11.61 4.33
N TYR A 20 0.50 -10.64 5.19
CA TYR A 20 -0.54 -9.61 5.05
C TYR A 20 0.17 -8.27 4.89
N SER A 21 -0.03 -7.63 3.77
CA SER A 21 0.70 -6.41 3.39
C SER A 21 -0.29 -5.28 3.15
N LEU A 22 0.01 -4.09 3.69
CA LEU A 22 -0.75 -2.87 3.43
C LEU A 22 0.11 -1.91 2.62
N GLY A 23 -0.39 -1.43 1.50
CA GLY A 23 0.16 -0.30 0.76
C GLY A 23 -0.54 0.99 1.18
N CYS A 24 0.20 2.06 1.32
CA CYS A 24 -0.34 3.36 1.66
C CYS A 24 0.18 4.43 0.70
N VAL A 25 -0.75 5.15 0.09
CA VAL A 25 -0.48 6.31 -0.78
C VAL A 25 -1.02 7.55 -0.08
N VAL A 26 -0.15 8.50 0.22
CA VAL A 26 -0.50 9.73 0.96
C VAL A 26 -0.40 10.92 0.04
N VAL A 27 -1.53 11.59 -0.19
CA VAL A 27 -1.65 12.75 -1.09
C VAL A 27 -2.06 13.98 -0.27
N PRO A 28 -1.34 15.11 -0.37
CA PRO A 28 -1.80 16.36 0.23
C PRO A 28 -3.12 16.81 -0.41
N ALA A 29 -4.12 17.16 0.41
CA ALA A 29 -5.44 17.56 -0.11
C ALA A 29 -5.38 18.79 -1.02
N ARG A 30 -4.38 19.66 -0.83
CA ARG A 30 -4.20 20.88 -1.66
C ARG A 30 -3.82 20.57 -3.11
N THR A 31 -3.07 19.48 -3.34
CA THR A 31 -2.57 19.09 -4.67
C THR A 31 -3.31 17.87 -5.22
N TRP A 32 -4.31 17.38 -4.48
CA TRP A 32 -5.08 16.21 -4.87
C TRP A 32 -5.74 16.31 -6.25
N PRO A 33 -6.32 17.49 -6.67
CA PRO A 33 -6.90 17.62 -8.01
C PRO A 33 -5.84 17.44 -9.11
N ASP A 34 -4.67 18.07 -8.95
CA ASP A 34 -3.58 18.00 -9.93
C ASP A 34 -3.05 16.56 -10.05
N VAL A 35 -2.86 15.88 -8.91
CA VAL A 35 -2.44 14.47 -8.87
C VAL A 35 -3.49 13.56 -9.53
N LEU A 36 -4.78 13.85 -9.34
CA LEU A 36 -5.86 13.09 -10.01
C LEU A 36 -5.81 13.29 -11.53
N ASP A 37 -5.62 14.52 -12.00
CA ASP A 37 -5.53 14.84 -13.42
C ASP A 37 -4.34 14.14 -14.08
N ASP A 38 -3.17 14.14 -13.43
CA ASP A 38 -2.00 13.38 -13.86
C ASP A 38 -2.28 11.87 -13.96
N LEU A 39 -3.02 11.31 -12.98
CA LEU A 39 -3.44 9.90 -13.02
C LEU A 39 -4.41 9.62 -14.18
N ILE A 40 -5.35 10.52 -14.46
CA ILE A 40 -6.28 10.40 -15.58
C ILE A 40 -5.50 10.44 -16.91
N ASP A 41 -4.54 11.34 -17.06
CA ASP A 41 -3.71 11.43 -18.26
C ASP A 41 -2.83 10.19 -18.42
N PHE A 42 -2.28 9.66 -17.34
CA PHE A 42 -1.59 8.38 -17.37
C PHE A 42 -2.52 7.23 -17.81
N ARG A 43 -3.78 7.20 -17.36
CA ARG A 43 -4.78 6.21 -17.81
C ARG A 43 -5.13 6.38 -19.29
N ARG A 44 -5.17 7.61 -19.80
CA ARG A 44 -5.32 7.90 -21.23
C ARG A 44 -4.14 7.36 -22.05
N PHE A 45 -2.91 7.55 -21.53
CA PHE A 45 -1.71 6.94 -22.11
C PHE A 45 -1.80 5.40 -22.16
N LEU A 46 -2.23 4.75 -21.06
CA LEU A 46 -2.40 3.29 -21.05
C LEU A 46 -3.47 2.83 -22.05
N ARG A 47 -4.53 3.59 -22.23
CA ARG A 47 -5.53 3.32 -23.28
C ARG A 47 -4.93 3.41 -24.68
N ALA A 48 -4.17 4.44 -24.97
CA ALA A 48 -3.54 4.63 -26.26
C ALA A 48 -2.49 3.54 -26.58
N SER A 49 -1.69 3.17 -25.57
CA SER A 49 -0.56 2.24 -25.76
C SER A 49 -0.94 0.77 -25.68
N PHE A 50 -1.91 0.42 -24.84
CA PHE A 50 -2.26 -0.98 -24.52
C PHE A 50 -3.74 -1.33 -24.72
N GLY A 51 -4.57 -0.37 -25.12
CA GLY A 51 -6.01 -0.57 -25.30
C GLY A 51 -6.81 -0.70 -24.00
N ILE A 52 -6.23 -0.41 -22.84
CA ILE A 52 -6.90 -0.52 -21.54
C ILE A 52 -7.86 0.66 -21.36
N PRO A 53 -9.17 0.44 -21.21
CA PRO A 53 -10.11 1.54 -20.98
C PRO A 53 -9.72 2.37 -19.73
N VAL A 54 -9.87 3.69 -19.81
CA VAL A 54 -9.44 4.63 -18.75
C VAL A 54 -10.01 4.25 -17.37
N ARG A 55 -11.28 3.85 -17.34
CA ARG A 55 -11.99 3.48 -16.10
C ARG A 55 -11.81 2.01 -15.69
N SER A 56 -11.00 1.23 -16.42
CA SER A 56 -10.75 -0.16 -16.02
C SER A 56 -10.04 -0.20 -14.67
N GLU A 57 -10.52 -1.06 -13.79
CA GLU A 57 -9.81 -1.36 -12.56
C GLU A 57 -8.49 -2.06 -12.87
N LEU A 58 -7.40 -1.59 -12.28
CA LEU A 58 -6.07 -2.20 -12.38
C LEU A 58 -5.56 -2.59 -11.01
N LYS A 59 -5.59 -3.88 -10.72
CA LYS A 59 -5.02 -4.49 -9.50
C LYS A 59 -3.77 -5.29 -9.82
N ALA A 60 -2.88 -5.44 -8.86
CA ALA A 60 -1.67 -6.24 -8.96
C ALA A 60 -1.99 -7.68 -9.40
N ASN A 61 -3.01 -8.29 -8.80
CA ASN A 61 -3.45 -9.64 -9.14
C ASN A 61 -3.92 -9.75 -10.61
N TYR A 62 -4.58 -8.71 -11.16
CA TYR A 62 -4.99 -8.71 -12.56
C TYR A 62 -3.80 -8.63 -13.49
N LEU A 63 -2.82 -7.79 -13.18
CA LEU A 63 -1.58 -7.69 -13.97
C LEU A 63 -0.75 -8.99 -13.88
N VAL A 64 -0.60 -9.57 -12.70
CA VAL A 64 0.19 -10.78 -12.49
C VAL A 64 -0.45 -12.00 -13.18
N ARG A 65 -1.76 -12.17 -13.08
CA ARG A 65 -2.49 -13.36 -13.57
C ARG A 65 -3.22 -13.17 -14.89
N ASN A 66 -3.08 -12.01 -15.51
CA ASN A 66 -3.89 -11.61 -16.67
C ASN A 66 -5.40 -11.79 -16.39
N GLY A 67 -5.86 -11.18 -15.29
CA GLY A 67 -7.21 -11.37 -14.74
C GLY A 67 -8.11 -10.14 -14.89
N GLY A 68 -9.32 -10.24 -14.30
CA GLY A 68 -10.25 -9.13 -14.23
C GLY A 68 -10.56 -8.49 -15.60
N PRO A 69 -10.66 -7.16 -15.68
CA PRO A 69 -10.95 -6.44 -16.93
C PRO A 69 -9.95 -6.68 -18.06
N LEU A 70 -8.71 -7.10 -17.73
CA LEU A 70 -7.68 -7.33 -18.75
C LEU A 70 -8.00 -8.53 -19.67
N ARG A 71 -8.82 -9.49 -19.19
CA ARG A 71 -9.28 -10.63 -20.01
C ARG A 71 -10.23 -10.22 -21.14
N ALA A 72 -10.94 -9.12 -20.95
CA ALA A 72 -11.90 -8.61 -21.93
C ALA A 72 -11.28 -7.72 -22.99
N LEU A 73 -9.95 -7.50 -22.95
CA LEU A 73 -9.27 -6.69 -23.96
C LEU A 73 -9.27 -7.41 -25.31
N PRO A 74 -9.50 -6.69 -26.42
CA PRO A 74 -9.50 -7.27 -27.77
C PRO A 74 -8.17 -7.95 -28.13
N ARG A 75 -7.07 -7.49 -27.53
CA ARG A 75 -5.73 -8.09 -27.68
C ARG A 75 -5.20 -8.45 -26.29
N PRO A 76 -4.92 -9.74 -26.02
CA PRO A 76 -4.34 -10.16 -24.75
C PRO A 76 -2.99 -9.46 -24.48
N LEU A 77 -2.76 -9.04 -23.26
CA LEU A 77 -1.49 -8.45 -22.85
C LEU A 77 -0.45 -9.55 -22.60
N SER A 78 0.71 -9.44 -23.24
CA SER A 78 1.87 -10.29 -22.94
C SER A 78 2.38 -10.04 -21.51
N GLU A 79 3.18 -10.95 -20.98
CA GLU A 79 3.85 -10.75 -19.67
C GLU A 79 4.72 -9.49 -19.68
N ALA A 80 5.46 -9.26 -20.75
CA ALA A 80 6.27 -8.06 -20.92
C ALA A 80 5.42 -6.77 -20.92
N ALA A 81 4.25 -6.78 -21.55
CA ALA A 81 3.34 -5.64 -21.53
C ALA A 81 2.78 -5.39 -20.09
N ARG A 82 2.40 -6.46 -19.39
CA ARG A 82 1.89 -6.36 -18.00
C ARG A 82 2.99 -5.88 -17.03
N PHE A 83 4.22 -6.35 -17.19
CA PHE A 83 5.39 -5.82 -16.49
C PHE A 83 5.59 -4.33 -16.79
N ALA A 84 5.56 -3.93 -18.07
CA ALA A 84 5.73 -2.53 -18.46
C ALA A 84 4.63 -1.62 -17.85
N ILE A 85 3.38 -2.09 -17.83
CA ILE A 85 2.25 -1.38 -17.23
C ILE A 85 2.46 -1.22 -15.72
N TYR A 86 2.84 -2.30 -15.01
CA TYR A 86 3.09 -2.24 -13.57
C TYR A 86 4.23 -1.28 -13.26
N ARG A 87 5.34 -1.43 -13.96
CA ARG A 87 6.52 -0.57 -13.81
C ARG A 87 6.22 0.89 -14.11
N ALA A 88 5.39 1.16 -15.12
CA ALA A 88 4.97 2.52 -15.44
C ALA A 88 4.18 3.17 -14.30
N HIS A 89 3.29 2.43 -13.60
CA HIS A 89 2.62 2.92 -12.40
C HIS A 89 3.62 3.26 -11.29
N MET A 90 4.56 2.36 -11.00
CA MET A 90 5.56 2.62 -9.95
C MET A 90 6.46 3.81 -10.28
N ARG A 91 6.87 3.95 -11.54
CA ARG A 91 7.67 5.09 -12.04
C ARG A 91 6.90 6.41 -12.16
N LEU A 92 5.60 6.36 -12.15
CA LEU A 92 4.76 7.55 -12.07
C LEU A 92 4.80 8.16 -10.66
N LEU A 93 4.82 7.35 -9.61
CA LEU A 93 4.74 7.79 -8.22
C LEU A 93 5.73 8.93 -7.87
N PRO A 94 7.04 8.86 -8.21
CA PRO A 94 7.97 9.94 -7.89
C PRO A 94 7.77 11.23 -8.68
N LYS A 95 6.89 11.24 -9.68
CA LYS A 95 6.55 12.43 -10.47
C LYS A 95 5.32 13.16 -9.92
N LEU A 96 4.60 12.52 -9.00
CA LEU A 96 3.39 13.05 -8.37
C LEU A 96 3.72 13.64 -7.00
N ASP A 97 2.99 14.66 -6.57
CA ASP A 97 3.09 15.19 -5.19
C ASP A 97 2.39 14.25 -4.20
N LEU A 98 3.04 13.12 -3.95
CA LEU A 98 2.56 12.10 -3.01
C LEU A 98 3.73 11.36 -2.35
N ARG A 99 3.41 10.60 -1.31
CA ARG A 99 4.35 9.72 -0.62
C ARG A 99 3.75 8.32 -0.52
N VAL A 100 4.59 7.30 -0.62
CA VAL A 100 4.17 5.92 -0.45
C VAL A 100 4.98 5.20 0.60
N PHE A 101 4.33 4.31 1.32
CA PHE A 101 4.98 3.35 2.21
C PHE A 101 4.14 2.08 2.32
N ALA A 102 4.72 1.03 2.88
CA ALA A 102 4.01 -0.21 3.11
C ALA A 102 4.32 -0.79 4.49
N VAL A 103 3.40 -1.60 4.99
CA VAL A 103 3.59 -2.45 6.17
C VAL A 103 3.37 -3.89 5.76
N VAL A 104 4.36 -4.75 6.00
CA VAL A 104 4.29 -6.17 5.64
C VAL A 104 4.47 -7.00 6.91
N VAL A 105 3.45 -7.78 7.22
CA VAL A 105 3.46 -8.76 8.31
C VAL A 105 3.82 -10.12 7.75
N ARG A 106 4.85 -10.74 8.32
CA ARG A 106 5.39 -12.05 7.92
C ARG A 106 4.79 -13.14 8.81
N LYS A 107 3.77 -13.82 8.30
CA LYS A 107 2.96 -14.76 9.09
C LYS A 107 3.74 -15.93 9.68
N ALA A 108 4.77 -16.41 8.97
CA ALA A 108 5.62 -17.50 9.48
C ALA A 108 6.40 -17.05 10.73
N GLU A 109 6.92 -15.81 10.71
CA GLU A 109 7.67 -15.26 11.83
C GLU A 109 6.77 -14.91 13.02
N MET A 110 5.53 -14.43 12.75
CA MET A 110 4.53 -14.28 13.82
C MET A 110 4.27 -15.60 14.55
N ARG A 111 4.08 -16.69 13.81
CA ARG A 111 3.88 -18.02 14.40
C ARG A 111 5.10 -18.47 15.22
N ALA A 112 6.30 -18.31 14.67
CA ALA A 112 7.54 -18.66 15.34
C ALA A 112 7.76 -17.87 16.63
N SER A 113 7.31 -16.61 16.66
CA SER A 113 7.38 -15.72 17.82
C SER A 113 6.22 -15.88 18.81
N GLY A 114 5.30 -16.81 18.57
CA GLY A 114 4.13 -17.03 19.45
C GLY A 114 3.13 -15.87 19.48
N ILE A 115 3.13 -14.99 18.47
CA ILE A 115 2.22 -13.84 18.40
C ILE A 115 0.85 -14.35 17.96
N ALA A 116 -0.13 -14.32 18.86
CA ALA A 116 -1.50 -14.77 18.60
C ALA A 116 -2.42 -13.71 17.96
N GLN A 117 -1.95 -12.46 17.81
CA GLN A 117 -2.71 -11.40 17.18
C GLN A 117 -3.01 -11.72 15.71
N ASP A 118 -4.16 -11.27 15.20
CA ASP A 118 -4.46 -11.38 13.76
C ASP A 118 -3.43 -10.56 12.94
N PRO A 119 -2.82 -11.15 11.87
CA PRO A 119 -1.86 -10.46 11.01
C PRO A 119 -2.39 -9.12 10.44
N ARG A 120 -3.67 -9.05 10.12
CA ARG A 120 -4.34 -7.81 9.71
C ARG A 120 -4.26 -6.75 10.81
N ASP A 121 -4.64 -7.11 12.05
CA ASP A 121 -4.68 -6.17 13.17
C ASP A 121 -3.28 -5.64 13.50
N LEU A 122 -2.25 -6.49 13.35
CA LEU A 122 -0.86 -6.09 13.51
C LEU A 122 -0.42 -5.12 12.40
N ALA A 123 -0.74 -5.42 11.14
CA ALA A 123 -0.42 -4.55 9.99
C ALA A 123 -1.09 -3.18 10.13
N TRP A 124 -2.39 -3.15 10.42
CA TRP A 124 -3.13 -1.89 10.62
C TRP A 124 -2.62 -1.09 11.82
N THR A 125 -2.26 -1.76 12.92
CA THR A 125 -1.63 -1.08 14.07
C THR A 125 -0.30 -0.44 13.65
N GLY A 126 0.52 -1.15 12.90
CA GLY A 126 1.77 -0.64 12.34
C GLY A 126 1.56 0.58 11.43
N LEU A 127 0.58 0.50 10.52
CA LEU A 127 0.23 1.59 9.60
C LEU A 127 -0.27 2.82 10.35
N LEU A 128 -1.21 2.66 11.28
CA LEU A 128 -1.76 3.76 12.11
C LEU A 128 -0.67 4.45 12.92
N ASN A 129 0.30 3.70 13.46
CA ASN A 129 1.46 4.26 14.15
C ASN A 129 2.35 5.10 13.22
N ARG A 130 2.49 4.72 11.94
CA ARG A 130 3.26 5.51 10.96
C ARG A 130 2.51 6.78 10.56
N ILE A 131 1.21 6.69 10.34
CA ILE A 131 0.34 7.85 10.07
C ILE A 131 0.39 8.83 11.26
N GLU A 132 0.26 8.34 12.51
CA GLU A 132 0.36 9.18 13.70
C GLU A 132 1.67 9.95 13.75
N ARG A 133 2.81 9.26 13.56
CA ARG A 133 4.13 9.90 13.58
C ARG A 133 4.30 10.92 12.45
N MET A 134 3.81 10.59 11.26
CA MET A 134 3.88 11.47 10.10
C MET A 134 3.04 12.74 10.34
N SER A 135 1.78 12.58 10.73
CA SER A 135 0.84 13.68 10.96
C SER A 135 1.29 14.59 12.11
N THR A 136 1.76 14.01 13.21
CA THR A 136 2.27 14.78 14.35
C THR A 136 3.52 15.57 13.98
N LYS A 137 4.45 14.98 13.23
CA LYS A 137 5.68 15.65 12.79
C LYS A 137 5.42 16.83 11.86
N SER A 138 4.45 16.70 10.95
CA SER A 138 4.07 17.76 10.01
C SER A 138 2.97 18.68 10.56
N SER A 139 2.40 18.38 11.75
CA SER A 139 1.21 19.03 12.30
C SER A 139 0.04 19.03 11.29
N THR A 140 -0.07 17.98 10.48
CA THR A 140 -1.05 17.88 9.39
C THR A 140 -2.09 16.81 9.70
N PRO A 141 -3.39 17.15 9.79
CA PRO A 141 -4.45 16.15 9.93
C PRO A 141 -4.46 15.18 8.74
N VAL A 142 -4.83 13.93 8.99
CA VAL A 142 -4.91 12.87 7.98
C VAL A 142 -6.30 12.24 8.00
N MET A 143 -6.93 12.12 6.84
CA MET A 143 -8.10 11.30 6.60
C MET A 143 -7.67 9.98 5.96
N LEU A 144 -8.17 8.88 6.50
CA LEU A 144 -7.84 7.54 6.01
C LEU A 144 -8.97 7.02 5.13
N LEU A 145 -8.61 6.57 3.93
CA LEU A 145 -9.50 5.96 2.93
C LEU A 145 -8.95 4.57 2.60
N HIS A 146 -9.81 3.55 2.53
CA HIS A 146 -9.35 2.18 2.31
C HIS A 146 -10.28 1.40 1.38
N ASP A 147 -9.77 0.30 0.77
CA ASP A 147 -10.65 -0.60 0.01
C ASP A 147 -11.76 -1.17 0.91
N GLU A 148 -12.97 -1.30 0.37
CA GLU A 148 -14.08 -1.88 1.13
C GLU A 148 -13.83 -3.37 1.37
N GLY A 149 -14.33 -3.90 2.48
CA GLY A 149 -14.19 -5.33 2.84
C GLY A 149 -14.08 -5.51 4.34
N GLU A 150 -13.06 -4.96 4.97
CA GLU A 150 -12.82 -5.13 6.41
C GLU A 150 -13.18 -3.89 7.25
N SER A 151 -14.04 -3.02 6.75
CA SER A 151 -14.35 -1.66 7.28
C SER A 151 -14.69 -1.64 8.76
N ARG A 152 -15.41 -2.66 9.28
CA ARG A 152 -15.74 -2.73 10.73
C ARG A 152 -14.48 -2.90 11.59
N ALA A 153 -13.59 -3.82 11.20
CA ALA A 153 -12.36 -4.08 11.94
C ALA A 153 -11.43 -2.86 11.92
N ILE A 154 -11.25 -2.26 10.73
CA ILE A 154 -10.41 -1.08 10.52
C ILE A 154 -10.92 0.09 11.37
N ARG A 155 -12.24 0.34 11.40
CA ARG A 155 -12.86 1.37 12.24
C ARG A 155 -12.57 1.18 13.72
N ILE A 156 -12.65 -0.05 14.22
CA ILE A 156 -12.36 -0.37 15.63
C ILE A 156 -10.89 -0.05 15.94
N LEU A 157 -9.97 -0.46 15.07
CA LEU A 157 -8.53 -0.22 15.23
C LEU A 157 -8.21 1.28 15.19
N ALA A 158 -8.79 2.04 14.27
CA ALA A 158 -8.61 3.50 14.17
C ALA A 158 -9.13 4.23 15.41
N ARG A 159 -10.32 3.87 15.92
CA ARG A 159 -10.88 4.44 17.15
C ARG A 159 -10.02 4.12 18.37
N ARG A 160 -9.47 2.89 18.43
CA ARG A 160 -8.51 2.49 19.48
C ARG A 160 -7.22 3.30 19.37
N ALA A 161 -6.66 3.49 18.18
CA ALA A 161 -5.45 4.29 17.96
C ALA A 161 -5.65 5.76 18.40
N ARG A 162 -6.81 6.36 18.14
CA ARG A 162 -7.13 7.73 18.56
C ARG A 162 -7.21 7.88 20.09
N ARG A 163 -7.60 6.83 20.83
CA ARG A 163 -7.78 6.89 22.29
C ARG A 163 -6.53 6.45 23.05
N ALA A 164 -5.91 5.38 22.59
CA ALA A 164 -4.89 4.66 23.34
C ALA A 164 -3.80 4.09 22.41
N GLY A 165 -3.43 4.83 21.37
CA GLY A 165 -2.36 4.41 20.47
C GLY A 165 -1.07 4.18 21.24
N THR A 166 -0.39 3.06 20.96
CA THR A 166 0.91 2.72 21.51
C THR A 166 1.88 2.45 20.37
N ALA A 167 3.09 3.00 20.48
CA ALA A 167 4.17 2.71 19.56
C ALA A 167 5.36 2.17 20.35
N GLY A 168 6.09 1.20 19.78
CA GLY A 168 7.35 0.75 20.37
C GLY A 168 8.34 1.90 20.48
N SER A 169 9.14 1.90 21.54
CA SER A 169 10.25 2.83 21.70
C SER A 169 11.38 2.47 20.75
N MET A 170 11.98 3.46 20.10
CA MET A 170 13.21 3.28 19.33
C MET A 170 14.48 3.22 20.25
N TYR A 171 14.31 3.48 21.53
CA TYR A 171 15.41 3.54 22.51
C TYR A 171 15.40 2.39 23.52
N GLY A 172 14.71 1.29 23.22
CA GLY A 172 14.67 0.11 24.08
C GLY A 172 13.34 -0.64 24.02
N SER A 173 13.09 -1.51 25.00
CA SER A 173 11.90 -2.38 25.07
C SER A 173 10.60 -1.71 25.54
N GLY A 174 10.60 -0.40 25.74
CA GLY A 174 9.43 0.33 26.22
C GLY A 174 8.39 0.63 25.14
N PHE A 175 7.20 1.05 25.59
CA PHE A 175 6.12 1.52 24.75
C PHE A 175 5.87 3.02 25.01
N LEU A 176 5.66 3.78 23.93
CA LEU A 176 5.23 5.16 24.00
C LEU A 176 3.72 5.22 23.81
N LYS A 177 3.02 5.88 24.72
CA LYS A 177 1.59 6.16 24.56
C LYS A 177 1.44 7.35 23.59
N ARG A 178 1.00 7.09 22.38
CA ARG A 178 0.84 8.09 21.31
C ARG A 178 -0.52 7.95 20.65
N PRO A 179 -1.55 8.61 21.19
CA PRO A 179 -2.86 8.66 20.55
C PRO A 179 -2.79 9.36 19.19
N ALA A 180 -3.39 8.79 18.17
CA ALA A 180 -3.45 9.35 16.81
C ALA A 180 -4.46 10.52 16.72
N ARG A 181 -4.14 11.64 17.37
CA ARG A 181 -5.07 12.78 17.52
C ARG A 181 -5.35 13.54 16.23
N LEU A 182 -4.45 13.46 15.25
CA LEU A 182 -4.61 14.10 13.94
C LEU A 182 -5.24 13.16 12.89
N LEU A 183 -5.61 11.93 13.28
CA LEU A 183 -6.45 11.07 12.44
C LEU A 183 -7.90 11.57 12.52
N VAL A 184 -8.35 12.17 11.41
CA VAL A 184 -9.68 12.79 11.30
C VAL A 184 -10.69 11.72 10.91
N GLU A 185 -11.85 11.74 11.56
CA GLU A 185 -12.99 10.86 11.31
C GLU A 185 -12.69 9.35 11.39
N ASP A 186 -13.69 8.53 11.22
CA ASP A 186 -13.51 7.10 11.00
C ASP A 186 -12.98 6.86 9.58
N PRO A 187 -12.18 5.81 9.36
CA PRO A 187 -11.74 5.43 8.03
C PRO A 187 -12.90 5.26 7.06
N VAL A 188 -12.77 5.83 5.87
CA VAL A 188 -13.80 5.84 4.83
C VAL A 188 -13.55 4.69 3.86
N PRO A 189 -14.48 3.72 3.73
CA PRO A 189 -14.37 2.68 2.73
C PRO A 189 -14.65 3.23 1.33
N LEU A 190 -13.84 2.82 0.37
CA LEU A 190 -13.99 3.14 -1.05
C LEU A 190 -13.99 1.85 -1.87
N ARG A 191 -14.74 1.85 -2.95
CA ARG A 191 -14.65 0.81 -3.96
C ARG A 191 -13.40 1.01 -4.81
N SER A 192 -12.56 -0.02 -4.93
CA SER A 192 -11.32 0.06 -5.71
C SER A 192 -11.55 0.33 -7.20
N ASP A 193 -12.67 -0.15 -7.78
CA ASP A 193 -13.02 0.12 -9.18
C ASP A 193 -13.36 1.61 -9.44
N GLN A 194 -13.61 2.39 -8.39
CA GLN A 194 -13.95 3.81 -8.45
C GLN A 194 -12.82 4.75 -7.97
N SER A 195 -11.71 4.20 -7.45
CA SER A 195 -10.61 4.98 -6.90
C SER A 195 -9.25 4.59 -7.47
N TYR A 196 -8.68 5.43 -8.32
CA TYR A 196 -7.31 5.23 -8.82
C TYR A 196 -6.26 5.20 -7.72
N PHE A 197 -6.47 5.95 -6.64
CA PHE A 197 -5.55 5.97 -5.51
C PHE A 197 -5.56 4.67 -4.71
N VAL A 198 -6.74 4.05 -4.52
CA VAL A 198 -6.84 2.72 -3.89
C VAL A 198 -6.17 1.67 -4.79
N GLN A 199 -6.39 1.73 -6.11
CA GLN A 199 -5.69 0.85 -7.06
C GLN A 199 -4.16 1.02 -6.99
N LEU A 200 -3.65 2.26 -6.83
CA LEU A 200 -2.22 2.48 -6.62
C LEU A 200 -1.75 1.86 -5.30
N ALA A 201 -2.54 1.94 -4.24
CA ALA A 201 -2.21 1.34 -2.94
C ALA A 201 -2.12 -0.19 -3.04
N ASP A 202 -3.00 -0.87 -3.82
CA ASP A 202 -2.90 -2.31 -4.12
C ASP A 202 -1.56 -2.64 -4.82
N LEU A 203 -1.18 -1.86 -5.85
CA LEU A 203 0.10 -2.07 -6.53
C LEU A 203 1.28 -1.88 -5.58
N VAL A 204 1.25 -0.86 -4.72
CA VAL A 204 2.26 -0.62 -3.69
C VAL A 204 2.34 -1.77 -2.69
N ALA A 205 1.19 -2.27 -2.19
CA ALA A 205 1.13 -3.40 -1.26
C ALA A 205 1.76 -4.67 -1.84
N TYR A 206 1.44 -4.96 -3.11
CA TYR A 206 1.97 -6.15 -3.78
C TYR A 206 3.46 -6.00 -4.13
N ALA A 207 3.93 -4.83 -4.53
CA ALA A 207 5.35 -4.57 -4.77
C ALA A 207 6.16 -4.72 -3.48
N ALA A 208 5.63 -4.24 -2.34
CA ALA A 208 6.23 -4.42 -1.02
C ALA A 208 6.34 -5.89 -0.61
N TYR A 209 5.28 -6.68 -0.86
CA TYR A 209 5.32 -8.13 -0.68
C TYR A 209 6.44 -8.76 -1.51
N ARG A 210 6.54 -8.43 -2.82
CA ARG A 210 7.56 -8.97 -3.72
C ARG A 210 8.97 -8.54 -3.38
N ARG A 211 9.14 -7.39 -2.74
CA ARG A 211 10.45 -6.94 -2.22
C ARG A 211 10.99 -7.85 -1.13
N LEU A 212 10.12 -8.45 -0.31
CA LEU A 212 10.51 -9.38 0.76
C LEU A 212 10.43 -10.84 0.33
N TYR A 213 9.56 -11.16 -0.61
CA TYR A 213 9.34 -12.52 -1.14
C TYR A 213 9.45 -12.50 -2.67
N PRO A 214 10.68 -12.52 -3.20
CA PRO A 214 10.91 -12.52 -4.64
C PRO A 214 10.18 -13.67 -5.35
N PRO A 215 9.81 -13.52 -6.60
CA PRO A 215 9.30 -14.61 -7.41
C PRO A 215 10.31 -15.78 -7.46
N PRO A 216 9.86 -17.04 -7.55
CA PRO A 216 10.77 -18.17 -7.69
C PRO A 216 11.69 -17.99 -8.90
N SER A 217 12.95 -18.41 -8.78
CA SER A 217 13.99 -18.26 -9.82
C SER A 217 13.63 -18.91 -11.16
N ARG A 218 12.71 -19.91 -11.15
CA ARG A 218 12.17 -20.55 -12.38
C ARG A 218 11.30 -19.60 -13.23
N VAL A 219 10.88 -18.46 -12.69
CA VAL A 219 10.12 -17.45 -13.45
C VAL A 219 11.12 -16.47 -14.05
N ALA A 220 11.47 -16.68 -15.32
CA ALA A 220 12.51 -15.91 -16.00
C ALA A 220 12.18 -14.41 -16.12
N THR A 221 10.92 -14.05 -16.34
CA THR A 221 10.47 -12.66 -16.50
C THR A 221 9.21 -12.39 -15.68
N PRO A 222 9.33 -12.24 -14.34
CA PRO A 222 8.15 -12.00 -13.52
C PRO A 222 7.55 -10.60 -13.80
N VAL A 223 6.24 -10.50 -13.81
CA VAL A 223 5.51 -9.22 -13.96
C VAL A 223 5.86 -8.25 -12.82
N VAL A 224 6.14 -8.76 -11.63
CA VAL A 224 6.56 -7.95 -10.48
C VAL A 224 7.83 -8.59 -9.87
N PRO A 225 9.02 -8.21 -10.36
CA PRO A 225 10.28 -8.62 -9.76
C PRO A 225 10.51 -7.94 -8.41
N GLU A 226 11.50 -8.41 -7.66
CA GLU A 226 11.93 -7.82 -6.38
C GLU A 226 12.23 -6.33 -6.49
N SER A 227 12.91 -5.93 -7.57
CA SER A 227 13.30 -4.53 -7.83
C SER A 227 12.14 -3.59 -8.18
N MET A 228 10.92 -4.09 -8.25
CA MET A 228 9.75 -3.26 -8.58
C MET A 228 9.47 -2.21 -7.49
N TRP A 229 9.81 -2.50 -6.24
CA TRP A 229 9.64 -1.58 -5.11
C TRP A 229 10.47 -0.31 -5.29
N GLU A 230 11.71 -0.45 -5.70
CA GLU A 230 12.66 0.64 -5.88
C GLU A 230 12.27 1.59 -7.03
N GLU A 231 11.44 1.14 -7.97
CA GLU A 231 10.93 1.99 -9.06
C GLU A 231 10.04 3.14 -8.56
N ALA A 232 9.52 3.05 -7.33
CA ALA A 232 8.80 4.16 -6.68
C ALA A 232 9.73 5.31 -6.23
N GLY A 233 11.05 5.11 -6.23
CA GLY A 233 12.07 6.15 -6.11
C GLY A 233 11.84 7.14 -4.97
N ALA A 234 11.84 8.42 -5.29
CA ALA A 234 11.69 9.52 -4.32
C ALA A 234 10.29 9.59 -3.66
N ALA A 235 9.28 8.87 -4.20
CA ALA A 235 7.98 8.77 -3.55
C ALA A 235 8.00 7.90 -2.30
N LEU A 236 9.00 7.02 -2.16
CA LEU A 236 9.17 6.19 -0.96
C LEU A 236 9.45 7.07 0.25
N PHE A 237 8.59 6.96 1.26
CA PHE A 237 8.70 7.79 2.44
C PHE A 237 9.88 7.34 3.32
N ASP A 238 11.01 8.02 3.19
CA ASP A 238 12.29 7.72 3.83
C ASP A 238 12.23 7.67 5.36
N LYS A 239 11.32 8.44 5.97
CA LYS A 239 11.17 8.52 7.43
C LYS A 239 10.49 7.29 8.05
N VAL A 240 9.94 6.40 7.25
CA VAL A 240 9.14 5.25 7.74
C VAL A 240 10.02 4.16 8.32
N ASN A 241 11.18 3.89 7.73
CA ASN A 241 12.07 2.80 8.15
C ASN A 241 13.51 3.27 8.46
N MET A 242 13.67 4.51 8.87
CA MET A 242 14.96 5.19 9.00
C MET A 242 15.94 4.53 9.98
N TYR A 243 15.45 3.81 11.00
CA TYR A 243 16.27 3.24 12.07
C TYR A 243 16.34 1.72 12.10
N SER A 244 15.58 1.02 11.27
CA SER A 244 15.51 -0.44 11.29
C SER A 244 16.37 -1.12 10.22
N GLY A 245 17.06 -0.34 9.38
CA GLY A 245 18.00 -0.88 8.38
C GLY A 245 17.37 -1.66 7.23
N GLY A 246 16.03 -1.67 7.13
CA GLY A 246 15.31 -2.31 6.03
C GLY A 246 15.14 -1.41 4.80
N PRO A 247 14.47 -1.88 3.75
CA PRO A 247 14.22 -1.09 2.56
C PRO A 247 13.45 0.21 2.86
N THR A 248 13.82 1.30 2.21
CA THR A 248 13.16 2.61 2.37
C THR A 248 11.65 2.48 2.15
N GLY A 249 10.85 3.10 3.00
CA GLY A 249 9.40 3.09 2.91
C GLY A 249 8.72 1.78 3.31
N LEU A 250 9.48 0.74 3.69
CA LEU A 250 8.93 -0.59 3.98
C LEU A 250 9.09 -0.93 5.47
N VAL A 251 7.97 -1.09 6.16
CA VAL A 251 7.92 -1.59 7.54
C VAL A 251 7.68 -3.09 7.53
N THR A 252 8.54 -3.83 8.19
CA THR A 252 8.34 -5.27 8.40
C THR A 252 7.94 -5.54 9.85
N ALA A 253 6.98 -6.41 10.04
CA ALA A 253 6.62 -6.98 11.33
C ALA A 253 6.74 -8.51 11.27
N PRO A 254 7.04 -9.11 12.42
CA PRO A 254 7.05 -10.57 12.49
C PRO A 254 5.73 -11.11 12.03
#